data_4f9cf8a73905f8fbf081543a5dce7b6e
#
_entry.id   4f9cf8a73905f8fbf081543a5dce7b6e
#
_cell.length_a   1.000
_cell.length_b   1.000
_cell.length_c   1.000
_cell.angle_alpha   90.00
_cell.angle_beta   90.00
_cell.angle_gamma   90.00
#
_symmetry.space_group_name_H-M   'P 1'
#
loop_
_entity.id
_entity.type
_entity.pdbx_description
1 polymer ?
#
loop_
_entity_poly.entity_id
_entity_poly.type
_entity_poly.pdbx_seq_one_letter_code
_entity_poly.pdbx_strand_id
1 'polypeptide(L)'
;LYLTGEMGLSFQQVGWVMSAFGLGSLVGSWAGGKLSDKIGFYPTMLWSMITPGLLFFLLQFVDSFMGFCIAIFLVMSVADMFRPAMFVSLRAYSKPENRTRSVTLVRLAVNLGFSVGPAAGGLIIAKLGYLSLFWVDGLTCFLAGMVILLFLPKPASEPPPAVDAPPKAVLKDPLKDGPYLLFLFTVFLTGFVFLQCFSSIPLYYRDVHGLAEQPIGLLLGLNGFLIFL
;
A
#
# COMPACT_ATOMS: atom_id res chain seq x y z
N LEU A 1 11.06 -3.93 12.78
CA LEU A 1 11.93 -4.97 13.36
C LEU A 1 13.25 -5.09 12.57
N TYR A 2 13.21 -5.32 11.25
CA TYR A 2 14.41 -5.41 10.39
C TYR A 2 15.37 -4.23 10.57
N LEU A 3 14.87 -3.01 10.50
CA LEU A 3 15.70 -1.79 10.57
C LEU A 3 16.46 -1.65 11.89
N THR A 4 15.84 -2.05 13.00
CA THR A 4 16.48 -1.96 14.33
C THR A 4 17.25 -3.22 14.68
N GLY A 5 16.84 -4.39 14.21
CA GLY A 5 17.47 -5.67 14.51
C GLY A 5 18.69 -5.93 13.61
N GLU A 6 18.50 -6.00 12.31
CA GLU A 6 19.55 -6.38 11.36
C GLU A 6 20.42 -5.18 10.96
N MET A 7 19.80 -4.04 10.63
CA MET A 7 20.55 -2.84 10.21
C MET A 7 21.11 -2.02 11.38
N GLY A 8 20.70 -2.30 12.62
CA GLY A 8 21.16 -1.59 13.80
C GLY A 8 20.79 -0.09 13.83
N LEU A 9 19.75 0.32 13.09
CA LEU A 9 19.35 1.71 13.00
C LEU A 9 18.70 2.19 14.31
N SER A 10 19.02 3.43 14.71
CA SER A 10 18.37 4.09 15.84
C SER A 10 16.89 4.35 15.55
N PHE A 11 16.07 4.51 16.60
CA PHE A 11 14.65 4.86 16.44
C PHE A 11 14.43 6.15 15.65
N GLN A 12 15.33 7.12 15.77
CA GLN A 12 15.28 8.35 14.98
C GLN A 12 15.49 8.06 13.47
N GLN A 13 16.45 7.21 13.13
CA GLN A 13 16.70 6.80 11.74
C GLN A 13 15.52 5.99 11.18
N VAL A 14 14.91 5.11 11.98
CA VAL A 14 13.67 4.41 11.58
C VAL A 14 12.55 5.42 11.30
N GLY A 15 12.42 6.48 12.10
CA GLY A 15 11.48 7.58 11.85
C GLY A 15 11.71 8.25 10.49
N TRP A 16 12.96 8.49 10.09
CA TRP A 16 13.30 9.04 8.77
C TRP A 16 12.95 8.07 7.63
N VAL A 17 13.20 6.77 7.80
CA VAL A 17 12.79 5.75 6.82
C VAL A 17 11.27 5.73 6.65
N MET A 18 10.52 5.80 7.78
CA MET A 18 9.05 5.87 7.72
C MET A 18 8.55 7.17 7.08
N SER A 19 9.26 8.28 7.26
CA SER A 19 8.96 9.54 6.58
C SER A 19 9.20 9.44 5.07
N ALA A 20 10.31 8.82 4.64
CA ALA A 20 10.58 8.54 3.23
C ALA A 20 9.51 7.63 2.60
N PHE A 21 9.09 6.58 3.32
CA PHE A 21 7.95 5.72 2.96
C PHE A 21 6.68 6.55 2.73
N GLY A 22 6.29 7.39 3.69
CA GLY A 22 5.08 8.22 3.59
C GLY A 22 5.14 9.24 2.46
N LEU A 23 6.28 9.90 2.26
CA LEU A 23 6.48 10.83 1.14
C LEU A 23 6.41 10.11 -0.22
N GLY A 24 7.03 8.93 -0.33
CA GLY A 24 6.91 8.08 -1.51
C GLY A 24 5.47 7.72 -1.81
N SER A 25 4.70 7.32 -0.80
CA SER A 25 3.28 6.99 -0.90
C SER A 25 2.43 8.18 -1.39
N LEU A 26 2.68 9.39 -0.88
CA LEU A 26 2.02 10.61 -1.36
C LEU A 26 2.30 10.88 -2.83
N VAL A 27 3.57 10.83 -3.22
CA VAL A 27 4.00 11.04 -4.62
C VAL A 27 3.38 9.96 -5.51
N GLY A 28 3.43 8.70 -5.08
CA GLY A 28 2.86 7.56 -5.81
C GLY A 28 1.36 7.69 -6.04
N SER A 29 0.59 8.02 -4.99
CA SER A 29 -0.86 8.19 -5.10
C SER A 29 -1.23 9.33 -6.05
N TRP A 30 -0.52 10.47 -5.98
CA TRP A 30 -0.74 11.60 -6.88
C TRP A 30 -0.34 11.28 -8.32
N ALA A 31 0.85 10.68 -8.52
CA ALA A 31 1.33 10.30 -9.84
C ALA A 31 0.46 9.22 -10.48
N GLY A 32 0.00 8.24 -9.68
CA GLY A 32 -0.89 7.16 -10.12
C GLY A 32 -2.23 7.68 -10.62
N GLY A 33 -2.82 8.69 -9.96
CA GLY A 33 -4.01 9.37 -10.45
C GLY A 33 -3.76 10.02 -11.82
N LYS A 34 -2.74 10.88 -11.93
CA LYS A 34 -2.39 11.53 -13.20
C LYS A 34 -2.02 10.55 -14.31
N LEU A 35 -1.30 9.48 -13.97
CA LEU A 35 -0.88 8.49 -14.94
C LEU A 35 -2.08 7.68 -15.43
N SER A 36 -3.01 7.34 -14.55
CA SER A 36 -4.26 6.67 -14.91
C SER A 36 -5.12 7.52 -15.86
N ASP A 37 -5.11 8.85 -15.67
CA ASP A 37 -5.81 9.78 -16.58
C ASP A 37 -5.11 9.90 -17.94
N LYS A 38 -3.77 9.77 -17.99
CA LYS A 38 -2.98 10.02 -19.21
C LYS A 38 -2.78 8.77 -20.07
N ILE A 39 -2.44 7.64 -19.48
CA ILE A 39 -2.11 6.38 -20.18
C ILE A 39 -3.13 5.26 -19.92
N GLY A 40 -4.14 5.54 -19.08
CA GLY A 40 -5.14 4.59 -18.65
C GLY A 40 -4.78 3.85 -17.35
N PHE A 41 -5.81 3.32 -16.69
CA PHE A 41 -5.64 2.62 -15.41
C PHE A 41 -4.96 1.25 -15.56
N TYR A 42 -5.18 0.53 -16.66
CA TYR A 42 -4.65 -0.82 -16.86
C TYR A 42 -3.11 -0.86 -16.87
N PRO A 43 -2.40 -0.09 -17.74
CA PRO A 43 -0.95 -0.06 -17.71
C PRO A 43 -0.41 0.51 -16.39
N THR A 44 -1.09 1.48 -15.77
CA THR A 44 -0.69 2.02 -14.47
C THR A 44 -0.72 0.94 -13.38
N MET A 45 -1.80 0.15 -13.30
CA MET A 45 -1.89 -0.99 -12.37
C MET A 45 -0.80 -2.03 -12.62
N LEU A 46 -0.57 -2.38 -13.89
CA LEU A 46 0.40 -3.41 -14.25
C LEU A 46 1.83 -3.00 -13.85
N TRP A 47 2.25 -1.80 -14.24
CA TRP A 47 3.60 -1.31 -13.92
C TRP A 47 3.79 -1.04 -12.43
N SER A 48 2.75 -0.61 -11.71
CA SER A 48 2.81 -0.41 -10.27
C SER A 48 2.89 -1.72 -9.46
N MET A 49 2.73 -2.88 -10.07
CA MET A 49 2.97 -4.18 -9.45
C MET A 49 4.34 -4.77 -9.89
N ILE A 50 4.63 -4.76 -11.17
CA ILE A 50 5.86 -5.37 -11.69
C ILE A 50 7.11 -4.61 -11.21
N THR A 51 7.11 -3.28 -11.31
CA THR A 51 8.29 -2.47 -10.97
C THR A 51 8.67 -2.56 -9.48
N PRO A 52 7.75 -2.40 -8.50
CA PRO A 52 8.08 -2.63 -7.11
C PRO A 52 8.54 -4.05 -6.82
N GLY A 53 7.97 -5.05 -7.50
CA GLY A 53 8.44 -6.43 -7.40
C GLY A 53 9.93 -6.56 -7.70
N LEU A 54 10.40 -5.92 -8.76
CA LEU A 54 11.84 -5.87 -9.09
C LEU A 54 12.65 -5.05 -8.09
N LEU A 55 12.11 -3.91 -7.64
CA LEU A 55 12.80 -3.04 -6.67
C LEU A 55 12.97 -3.72 -5.31
N PHE A 56 12.04 -4.57 -4.87
CA PHE A 56 12.19 -5.35 -3.64
C PHE A 56 13.39 -6.29 -3.70
N PHE A 57 13.65 -6.93 -4.85
CA PHE A 57 14.86 -7.73 -5.01
C PHE A 57 16.15 -6.92 -4.91
N LEU A 58 16.14 -5.66 -5.33
CA LEU A 58 17.29 -4.77 -5.22
C LEU A 58 17.47 -4.22 -3.80
N LEU A 59 16.40 -4.11 -3.02
CA LEU A 59 16.42 -3.52 -1.68
C LEU A 59 17.32 -4.30 -0.71
N GLN A 60 17.46 -5.62 -0.90
CA GLN A 60 18.33 -6.47 -0.09
C GLN A 60 19.84 -6.13 -0.19
N PHE A 61 20.25 -5.42 -1.22
CA PHE A 61 21.66 -5.03 -1.44
C PHE A 61 21.97 -3.62 -0.90
N VAL A 62 21.00 -2.99 -0.25
CA VAL A 62 21.15 -1.63 0.25
C VAL A 62 21.46 -1.66 1.75
N ASP A 63 22.73 -1.47 2.09
CA ASP A 63 23.22 -1.51 3.47
C ASP A 63 23.31 -0.12 4.12
N SER A 64 23.28 0.97 3.33
CA SER A 64 23.40 2.33 3.85
C SER A 64 22.05 2.92 4.24
N PHE A 65 22.01 3.65 5.37
CA PHE A 65 20.81 4.35 5.83
C PHE A 65 20.20 5.27 4.75
N MET A 66 21.02 6.11 4.12
CA MET A 66 20.55 7.05 3.10
C MET A 66 20.08 6.30 1.84
N GLY A 67 20.81 5.25 1.44
CA GLY A 67 20.41 4.40 0.33
C GLY A 67 19.08 3.73 0.59
N PHE A 68 18.83 3.26 1.82
CA PHE A 68 17.57 2.64 2.19
C PHE A 68 16.40 3.65 2.19
N CYS A 69 16.61 4.87 2.67
CA CYS A 69 15.61 5.94 2.58
C CYS A 69 15.21 6.23 1.12
N ILE A 70 16.19 6.36 0.23
CA ILE A 70 15.94 6.61 -1.20
C ILE A 70 15.24 5.41 -1.85
N ALA A 71 15.72 4.20 -1.57
CA ALA A 71 15.16 2.99 -2.14
C ALA A 71 13.70 2.79 -1.71
N ILE A 72 13.38 2.94 -0.41
CA ILE A 72 12.00 2.81 0.08
C ILE A 72 11.08 3.91 -0.46
N PHE A 73 11.60 5.14 -0.59
CA PHE A 73 10.87 6.23 -1.25
C PHE A 73 10.50 5.85 -2.69
N LEU A 74 11.44 5.32 -3.47
CA LEU A 74 11.19 4.90 -4.87
C LEU A 74 10.22 3.73 -4.95
N VAL A 75 10.40 2.70 -4.12
CA VAL A 75 9.49 1.55 -4.05
C VAL A 75 8.07 2.02 -3.80
N MET A 76 7.87 2.86 -2.78
CA MET A 76 6.54 3.33 -2.39
C MET A 76 5.95 4.31 -3.40
N SER A 77 6.79 5.14 -4.05
CA SER A 77 6.33 6.03 -5.12
C SER A 77 5.73 5.27 -6.30
N VAL A 78 6.23 4.08 -6.60
CA VAL A 78 5.69 3.26 -7.69
C VAL A 78 4.55 2.34 -7.20
N ALA A 79 4.70 1.70 -6.05
CA ALA A 79 3.70 0.77 -5.52
C ALA A 79 2.35 1.45 -5.26
N ASP A 80 2.34 2.65 -4.68
CA ASP A 80 1.11 3.36 -4.35
C ASP A 80 0.41 4.02 -5.55
N MET A 81 1.00 3.97 -6.77
CA MET A 81 0.28 4.27 -8.01
C MET A 81 -0.85 3.26 -8.28
N PHE A 82 -0.74 2.05 -7.75
CA PHE A 82 -1.75 1.00 -7.90
C PHE A 82 -3.11 1.42 -7.34
N ARG A 83 -3.14 2.05 -6.19
CA ARG A 83 -4.37 2.35 -5.45
C ARG A 83 -5.35 3.23 -6.22
N PRO A 84 -5.00 4.43 -6.74
CA PRO A 84 -5.91 5.23 -7.55
C PRO A 84 -6.30 4.52 -8.86
N ALA A 85 -5.36 3.85 -9.54
CA ALA A 85 -5.63 3.10 -10.76
C ALA A 85 -6.66 1.97 -10.53
N MET A 86 -6.54 1.25 -9.43
CA MET A 86 -7.50 0.21 -9.02
C MET A 86 -8.91 0.79 -8.81
N PHE A 87 -9.06 1.93 -8.15
CA PHE A 87 -10.37 2.56 -7.97
C PHE A 87 -11.01 3.00 -9.30
N VAL A 88 -10.20 3.47 -10.26
CA VAL A 88 -10.69 3.77 -11.63
C VAL A 88 -11.12 2.47 -12.31
N SER A 89 -10.36 1.39 -12.19
CA SER A 89 -10.67 0.09 -12.81
C SER A 89 -12.00 -0.50 -12.33
N LEU A 90 -12.40 -0.27 -11.08
CA LEU A 90 -13.68 -0.72 -10.56
C LEU A 90 -14.88 -0.18 -11.36
N ARG A 91 -14.76 1.04 -11.90
CA ARG A 91 -15.82 1.61 -12.77
C ARG A 91 -15.89 0.94 -14.12
N ALA A 92 -14.75 0.48 -14.65
CA ALA A 92 -14.66 -0.19 -15.94
C ALA A 92 -15.14 -1.65 -15.88
N TYR A 93 -14.83 -2.36 -14.78
CA TYR A 93 -15.13 -3.79 -14.65
C TYR A 93 -16.41 -4.08 -13.86
N SER A 94 -17.03 -3.10 -13.21
CA SER A 94 -18.25 -3.29 -12.43
C SER A 94 -19.44 -2.59 -13.06
N LYS A 95 -20.58 -3.29 -13.16
CA LYS A 95 -21.87 -2.68 -13.53
C LYS A 95 -22.27 -1.62 -12.49
N PRO A 96 -22.96 -0.53 -12.88
CA PRO A 96 -23.39 0.53 -11.96
C PRO A 96 -24.07 0.01 -10.70
N GLU A 97 -24.96 -0.99 -10.83
CA GLU A 97 -25.74 -1.59 -9.74
C GLU A 97 -24.87 -2.33 -8.72
N ASN A 98 -23.69 -2.80 -9.14
CA ASN A 98 -22.77 -3.62 -8.33
C ASN A 98 -21.56 -2.84 -7.81
N ARG A 99 -21.44 -1.55 -8.06
CA ARG A 99 -20.25 -0.74 -7.67
C ARG A 99 -19.96 -0.78 -6.17
N THR A 100 -20.98 -0.60 -5.34
CA THR A 100 -20.84 -0.67 -3.88
C THR A 100 -20.35 -2.05 -3.45
N ARG A 101 -20.91 -3.13 -4.01
CA ARG A 101 -20.50 -4.51 -3.73
C ARG A 101 -19.05 -4.76 -4.15
N SER A 102 -18.64 -4.25 -5.31
CA SER A 102 -17.26 -4.38 -5.79
C SER A 102 -16.26 -3.67 -4.87
N VAL A 103 -16.57 -2.47 -4.39
CA VAL A 103 -15.75 -1.76 -3.41
C VAL A 103 -15.67 -2.53 -2.09
N THR A 104 -16.78 -3.10 -1.63
CA THR A 104 -16.81 -3.94 -0.41
C THR A 104 -15.93 -5.17 -0.57
N LEU A 105 -15.99 -5.86 -1.70
CA LEU A 105 -15.14 -7.04 -1.97
C LEU A 105 -13.64 -6.68 -2.00
N VAL A 106 -13.28 -5.52 -2.58
CA VAL A 106 -11.88 -5.03 -2.52
C VAL A 106 -11.44 -4.79 -1.09
N ARG A 107 -12.27 -4.12 -0.26
CA ARG A 107 -11.96 -3.90 1.17
C ARG A 107 -11.79 -5.22 1.91
N LEU A 108 -12.65 -6.20 1.64
CA LEU A 108 -12.58 -7.54 2.21
C LEU A 108 -11.25 -8.22 1.85
N ALA A 109 -10.86 -8.17 0.58
CA ALA A 109 -9.58 -8.71 0.10
C ALA A 109 -8.37 -8.02 0.75
N VAL A 110 -8.41 -6.69 0.90
CA VAL A 110 -7.36 -5.92 1.60
C VAL A 110 -7.26 -6.33 3.07
N ASN A 111 -8.38 -6.46 3.78
CA ASN A 111 -8.39 -6.89 5.19
C ASN A 111 -7.88 -8.32 5.36
N LEU A 112 -8.22 -9.22 4.42
CA LEU A 112 -7.66 -10.58 4.39
C LEU A 112 -6.13 -10.53 4.19
N GLY A 113 -5.64 -9.66 3.32
CA GLY A 113 -4.21 -9.43 3.13
C GLY A 113 -3.54 -8.92 4.42
N PHE A 114 -4.16 -7.98 5.12
CA PHE A 114 -3.68 -7.50 6.44
C PHE A 114 -3.73 -8.57 7.53
N SER A 115 -4.58 -9.58 7.41
CA SER A 115 -4.59 -10.72 8.32
C SER A 115 -3.47 -11.71 8.01
N VAL A 116 -3.36 -12.13 6.75
CA VAL A 116 -2.42 -13.18 6.33
C VAL A 116 -0.99 -12.66 6.27
N GLY A 117 -0.78 -11.43 5.79
CA GLY A 117 0.54 -10.85 5.55
C GLY A 117 1.45 -10.85 6.79
N PRO A 118 1.08 -10.20 7.89
CA PRO A 118 1.91 -10.17 9.11
C PRO A 118 2.12 -11.56 9.72
N ALA A 119 1.10 -12.42 9.71
CA ALA A 119 1.21 -13.77 10.23
C ALA A 119 2.19 -14.62 9.41
N ALA A 120 2.07 -14.58 8.08
CA ALA A 120 3.00 -15.25 7.17
C ALA A 120 4.41 -14.66 7.28
N GLY A 121 4.52 -13.32 7.33
CA GLY A 121 5.80 -12.62 7.47
C GLY A 121 6.53 -13.01 8.76
N GLY A 122 5.84 -13.07 9.89
CA GLY A 122 6.42 -13.51 11.15
C GLY A 122 6.92 -14.97 11.12
N LEU A 123 6.19 -15.87 10.44
CA LEU A 123 6.63 -17.26 10.23
C LEU A 123 7.83 -17.37 9.30
N ILE A 124 7.85 -16.58 8.23
CA ILE A 124 8.96 -16.54 7.25
C ILE A 124 10.23 -16.05 7.93
N ILE A 125 10.15 -14.95 8.69
CA ILE A 125 11.28 -14.41 9.44
C ILE A 125 11.83 -15.45 10.41
N ALA A 126 10.97 -16.10 11.18
CA ALA A 126 11.37 -17.09 12.19
C ALA A 126 12.06 -18.32 11.59
N LYS A 127 11.75 -18.71 10.34
CA LYS A 127 12.31 -19.90 9.68
C LYS A 127 13.45 -19.56 8.71
N LEU A 128 13.39 -18.47 7.99
CA LEU A 128 14.25 -18.16 6.84
C LEU A 128 15.01 -16.82 7.00
N GLY A 129 14.74 -16.09 8.07
CA GLY A 129 15.33 -14.77 8.34
C GLY A 129 14.69 -13.62 7.53
N TYR A 130 15.12 -12.40 7.84
CA TYR A 130 14.53 -11.18 7.28
C TYR A 130 14.75 -11.00 5.77
N LEU A 131 15.89 -11.45 5.23
CA LEU A 131 16.20 -11.30 3.79
C LEU A 131 15.19 -12.02 2.90
N SER A 132 14.61 -13.12 3.40
CA SER A 132 13.58 -13.85 2.67
C SER A 132 12.31 -13.04 2.40
N LEU A 133 12.01 -12.03 3.22
CA LEU A 133 10.86 -11.14 2.99
C LEU A 133 10.99 -10.37 1.68
N PHE A 134 12.19 -9.86 1.36
CA PHE A 134 12.40 -9.12 0.10
C PHE A 134 12.11 -10.01 -1.13
N TRP A 135 12.47 -11.30 -1.04
CA TRP A 135 12.16 -12.27 -2.08
C TRP A 135 10.67 -12.57 -2.17
N VAL A 136 10.02 -12.79 -1.02
CA VAL A 136 8.58 -13.09 -0.96
C VAL A 136 7.76 -11.89 -1.44
N ASP A 137 8.08 -10.68 -0.98
CA ASP A 137 7.37 -9.46 -1.37
C ASP A 137 7.60 -9.15 -2.86
N GLY A 138 8.84 -9.30 -3.34
CA GLY A 138 9.17 -9.13 -4.76
C GLY A 138 8.41 -10.12 -5.64
N LEU A 139 8.41 -11.39 -5.27
CA LEU A 139 7.73 -12.46 -6.02
C LEU A 139 6.21 -12.30 -6.00
N THR A 140 5.61 -11.98 -4.85
CA THR A 140 4.17 -11.78 -4.74
C THR A 140 3.68 -10.58 -5.54
N CYS A 141 4.42 -9.45 -5.53
CA CYS A 141 4.13 -8.31 -6.38
C CYS A 141 4.24 -8.66 -7.87
N PHE A 142 5.29 -9.38 -8.26
CA PHE A 142 5.47 -9.83 -9.64
C PHE A 142 4.36 -10.76 -10.08
N LEU A 143 4.00 -11.77 -9.26
CA LEU A 143 2.89 -12.68 -9.53
C LEU A 143 1.55 -11.94 -9.62
N ALA A 144 1.29 -10.95 -8.77
CA ALA A 144 0.10 -10.10 -8.86
C ALA A 144 0.06 -9.34 -10.21
N GLY A 145 1.19 -8.79 -10.65
CA GLY A 145 1.31 -8.19 -11.98
C GLY A 145 1.03 -9.19 -13.11
N MET A 146 1.53 -10.41 -13.00
CA MET A 146 1.27 -11.48 -13.98
C MET A 146 -0.20 -11.89 -13.99
N VAL A 147 -0.87 -11.97 -12.84
CA VAL A 147 -2.30 -12.24 -12.76
C VAL A 147 -3.10 -11.14 -13.46
N ILE A 148 -2.76 -9.87 -13.27
CA ILE A 148 -3.38 -8.76 -14.00
C ILE A 148 -3.17 -8.93 -15.51
N LEU A 149 -1.94 -9.22 -15.94
CA LEU A 149 -1.59 -9.35 -17.35
C LEU A 149 -2.32 -10.50 -18.05
N LEU A 150 -2.46 -11.65 -17.38
CA LEU A 150 -2.99 -12.87 -17.97
C LEU A 150 -4.51 -12.98 -17.87
N PHE A 151 -5.11 -12.50 -16.78
CA PHE A 151 -6.52 -12.74 -16.47
C PHE A 151 -7.40 -11.49 -16.52
N LEU A 152 -6.83 -10.28 -16.40
CA LEU A 152 -7.63 -9.07 -16.48
C LEU A 152 -7.71 -8.60 -17.94
N PRO A 153 -8.91 -8.63 -18.59
CA PRO A 153 -9.05 -8.19 -19.97
C PRO A 153 -8.70 -6.70 -20.09
N LYS A 154 -7.92 -6.37 -21.11
CA LYS A 154 -7.66 -4.95 -21.42
C LYS A 154 -9.00 -4.30 -21.79
N PRO A 155 -9.32 -3.13 -21.22
CA PRO A 155 -10.53 -2.42 -21.62
C PRO A 155 -10.46 -2.07 -23.11
N ALA A 156 -11.54 -2.35 -23.85
CA ALA A 156 -11.62 -2.08 -25.28
C ALA A 156 -11.65 -0.56 -25.59
N SER A 157 -12.03 0.25 -24.61
CA SER A 157 -11.97 1.72 -24.61
C SER A 157 -11.86 2.20 -23.16
N GLU A 158 -11.27 3.38 -22.94
CA GLU A 158 -11.40 4.04 -21.65
C GLU A 158 -12.86 4.13 -21.24
N PRO A 159 -13.19 3.95 -19.93
CA PRO A 159 -14.56 4.19 -19.51
C PRO A 159 -14.95 5.60 -19.97
N PRO A 160 -16.11 5.77 -20.58
CA PRO A 160 -16.55 7.10 -21.00
C PRO A 160 -16.47 8.01 -19.79
N PRO A 161 -16.02 9.26 -19.96
CA PRO A 161 -16.04 10.25 -18.88
C PRO A 161 -17.44 10.18 -18.28
N ALA A 162 -17.51 10.08 -16.95
CA ALA A 162 -18.75 9.77 -16.23
C ALA A 162 -19.90 10.62 -16.80
N VAL A 163 -20.83 9.96 -17.49
CA VAL A 163 -22.01 10.60 -18.10
C VAL A 163 -22.87 11.26 -17.01
N ASP A 164 -22.69 10.87 -15.76
CA ASP A 164 -23.30 11.43 -14.56
C ASP A 164 -22.46 12.54 -13.90
N ALA A 165 -21.43 13.08 -14.58
CA ALA A 165 -20.88 14.33 -14.10
C ALA A 165 -21.99 15.38 -14.23
N PRO A 166 -22.50 15.96 -13.12
CA PRO A 166 -23.45 17.06 -13.23
C PRO A 166 -22.84 18.13 -14.16
N PRO A 167 -23.67 18.81 -14.98
CA PRO A 167 -23.18 19.83 -15.89
C PRO A 167 -22.28 20.74 -15.08
N LYS A 168 -21.09 21.07 -15.59
CA LYS A 168 -19.99 21.84 -14.96
C LYS A 168 -20.55 22.95 -14.05
N ALA A 169 -21.23 22.57 -12.95
CA ALA A 169 -21.43 23.44 -11.84
C ALA A 169 -20.02 23.83 -11.45
N VAL A 170 -19.75 25.10 -11.35
CA VAL A 170 -18.47 25.69 -10.94
C VAL A 170 -18.01 24.90 -9.72
N LEU A 171 -17.20 23.86 -9.97
CA LEU A 171 -16.66 23.03 -8.89
C LEU A 171 -15.84 23.99 -8.06
N LYS A 172 -16.37 24.35 -6.88
CA LYS A 172 -15.62 25.12 -5.90
C LYS A 172 -14.33 24.36 -5.69
N ASP A 173 -13.22 25.06 -5.75
CA ASP A 173 -11.90 24.51 -5.48
C ASP A 173 -11.98 23.79 -4.11
N PRO A 174 -11.78 22.45 -4.05
CA PRO A 174 -11.90 21.71 -2.79
C PRO A 174 -11.00 22.26 -1.68
N LEU A 175 -9.89 22.92 -2.06
CA LEU A 175 -8.95 23.54 -1.13
C LEU A 175 -9.49 24.84 -0.51
N LYS A 176 -10.62 25.36 -0.99
CA LYS A 176 -11.31 26.55 -0.44
C LYS A 176 -12.57 26.19 0.35
N ASP A 177 -12.90 24.91 0.46
CA ASP A 177 -14.05 24.43 1.22
C ASP A 177 -13.63 24.10 2.65
N GLY A 178 -13.96 24.99 3.61
CA GLY A 178 -13.59 24.85 5.02
C GLY A 178 -14.10 23.56 5.67
N PRO A 179 -15.40 23.21 5.55
CA PRO A 179 -15.94 21.93 6.01
C PRO A 179 -15.21 20.71 5.44
N TYR A 180 -14.87 20.73 4.16
CA TYR A 180 -14.11 19.66 3.52
C TYR A 180 -12.68 19.56 4.05
N LEU A 181 -12.01 20.68 4.25
CA LEU A 181 -10.66 20.70 4.86
C LEU A 181 -10.66 20.17 6.29
N LEU A 182 -11.70 20.51 7.09
CA LEU A 182 -11.84 19.97 8.44
C LEU A 182 -12.06 18.45 8.41
N PHE A 183 -12.88 17.96 7.48
CA PHE A 183 -13.06 16.52 7.27
C PHE A 183 -11.73 15.84 6.90
N LEU A 184 -10.98 16.41 5.95
CA LEU A 184 -9.66 15.89 5.58
C LEU A 184 -8.68 15.86 6.76
N PHE A 185 -8.69 16.88 7.61
CA PHE A 185 -7.87 16.93 8.82
C PHE A 185 -8.26 15.81 9.80
N THR A 186 -9.54 15.53 9.97
CA THR A 186 -10.02 14.42 10.80
C THR A 186 -9.55 13.06 10.25
N VAL A 187 -9.64 12.87 8.93
CA VAL A 187 -9.13 11.66 8.27
C VAL A 187 -7.62 11.53 8.44
N PHE A 188 -6.89 12.63 8.34
CA PHE A 188 -5.44 12.65 8.59
C PHE A 188 -5.10 12.21 10.03
N LEU A 189 -5.78 12.75 11.04
CA LEU A 189 -5.56 12.35 12.43
C LEU A 189 -5.88 10.87 12.66
N THR A 190 -6.96 10.37 12.07
CA THR A 190 -7.31 8.95 12.14
C THR A 190 -6.23 8.06 11.50
N GLY A 191 -5.72 8.46 10.33
CA GLY A 191 -4.64 7.76 9.66
C GLY A 191 -3.34 7.77 10.48
N PHE A 192 -3.04 8.88 11.14
CA PHE A 192 -1.88 8.99 12.01
C PHE A 192 -1.91 7.98 13.17
N VAL A 193 -3.05 7.85 13.84
CA VAL A 193 -3.25 6.85 14.91
C VAL A 193 -3.19 5.43 14.36
N PHE A 194 -3.86 5.19 13.21
CA PHE A 194 -3.90 3.86 12.61
C PHE A 194 -2.50 3.32 12.23
N LEU A 195 -1.62 4.18 11.72
CA LEU A 195 -0.25 3.78 11.34
C LEU A 195 0.60 3.33 12.54
N GLN A 196 0.28 3.75 13.77
CA GLN A 196 0.96 3.28 14.97
C GLN A 196 0.82 1.77 15.18
N CYS A 197 -0.28 1.16 14.71
CA CYS A 197 -0.47 -0.29 14.77
C CYS A 197 0.63 -1.06 14.02
N PHE A 198 1.20 -0.48 12.98
CA PHE A 198 2.21 -1.13 12.15
C PHE A 198 3.64 -0.67 12.44
N SER A 199 3.81 0.47 13.09
CA SER A 199 5.14 1.02 13.40
C SER A 199 5.54 0.84 14.87
N SER A 200 4.78 1.41 15.78
CA SER A 200 5.15 1.48 17.21
C SER A 200 4.76 0.23 18.00
N ILE A 201 3.59 -0.36 17.71
CA ILE A 201 3.09 -1.52 18.48
C ILE A 201 3.99 -2.75 18.32
N PRO A 202 4.49 -3.13 17.13
CA PRO A 202 5.42 -4.26 17.00
C PRO A 202 6.73 -4.05 17.78
N LEU A 203 7.25 -2.83 17.79
CA LEU A 203 8.45 -2.50 18.56
C LEU A 203 8.19 -2.60 20.06
N TYR A 204 7.06 -2.09 20.53
CA TYR A 204 6.65 -2.18 21.93
C TYR A 204 6.51 -3.65 22.39
N TYR A 205 5.89 -4.51 21.58
CA TYR A 205 5.78 -5.93 21.89
C TYR A 205 7.14 -6.63 21.98
N ARG A 206 8.06 -6.30 21.11
CA ARG A 206 9.42 -6.84 21.15
C ARG A 206 10.20 -6.31 22.34
N ASP A 207 10.28 -4.97 22.52
CA ASP A 207 11.24 -4.32 23.42
C ASP A 207 10.77 -4.34 24.89
N VAL A 208 9.44 -4.31 25.14
CA VAL A 208 8.87 -4.33 26.50
C VAL A 208 8.43 -5.72 26.92
N HIS A 209 7.82 -6.49 26.02
CA HIS A 209 7.30 -7.82 26.34
C HIS A 209 8.21 -8.97 25.90
N GLY A 210 9.31 -8.69 25.19
CA GLY A 210 10.25 -9.71 24.73
C GLY A 210 9.67 -10.72 23.74
N LEU A 211 8.60 -10.34 23.02
CA LEU A 211 7.97 -11.24 22.06
C LEU A 211 8.84 -11.40 20.81
N ALA A 212 8.94 -12.63 20.33
CA ALA A 212 9.56 -12.92 19.04
C ALA A 212 8.67 -12.46 17.86
N GLU A 213 9.22 -12.46 16.65
CA GLU A 213 8.55 -12.00 15.44
C GLU A 213 7.27 -12.78 15.10
N GLN A 214 7.28 -14.09 15.36
CA GLN A 214 6.13 -14.95 15.06
C GLN A 214 4.89 -14.60 15.90
N PRO A 215 4.93 -14.50 17.25
CA PRO A 215 3.79 -14.04 18.05
C PRO A 215 3.32 -12.63 17.67
N ILE A 216 4.24 -11.71 17.37
CA ILE A 216 3.90 -10.36 16.92
C ILE A 216 3.13 -10.40 15.60
N GLY A 217 3.61 -11.16 14.62
CA GLY A 217 2.93 -11.36 13.35
C GLY A 217 1.53 -11.97 13.50
N LEU A 218 1.36 -12.96 14.39
CA LEU A 218 0.05 -13.56 14.67
C LEU A 218 -0.93 -12.58 15.34
N LEU A 219 -0.46 -11.75 16.27
CA LEU A 219 -1.30 -10.72 16.90
C LEU A 219 -1.79 -9.67 15.89
N LEU A 220 -0.91 -9.22 15.00
CA LEU A 220 -1.29 -8.29 13.93
C LEU A 220 -2.24 -8.96 12.92
N GLY A 221 -1.99 -10.24 12.60
CA GLY A 221 -2.86 -11.02 11.73
C GLY A 221 -4.26 -11.23 12.33
N LEU A 222 -4.35 -11.49 13.63
CA LEU A 222 -5.61 -11.60 14.35
C LEU A 222 -6.44 -10.30 14.25
N ASN A 223 -5.81 -9.14 14.38
CA ASN A 223 -6.48 -7.87 14.19
C ASN A 223 -7.11 -7.75 12.79
N GLY A 224 -6.35 -8.09 11.74
CA GLY A 224 -6.87 -8.09 10.36
C GLY A 224 -8.02 -9.09 10.16
N PHE A 225 -7.94 -10.26 10.80
CA PHE A 225 -8.98 -11.29 10.73
C PHE A 225 -10.27 -10.86 11.41
N LEU A 226 -10.19 -10.21 12.59
CA LEU A 226 -11.37 -9.67 13.28
C LEU A 226 -12.09 -8.56 12.50
N ILE A 227 -11.34 -7.79 11.69
CA ILE A 227 -11.94 -6.76 10.81
C ILE A 227 -12.56 -7.41 9.57
N PHE A 228 -12.05 -8.58 9.15
CA PHE A 228 -12.59 -9.34 8.01
C PHE A 228 -13.94 -9.98 8.32
N LEU A 229 -14.18 -10.45 9.56
CA LEU A 229 -15.45 -11.05 10.02
C LEU A 229 -16.56 -10.02 10.12
#